data_f22813afa43345d3d514c0926395501e
#
_entry.id   f22813afa43345d3d514c0926395501e
#
_cell.length_a   1.000
_cell.length_b   1.000
_cell.length_c   1.000
_cell.angle_alpha   90.00
_cell.angle_beta   90.00
_cell.angle_gamma   90.00
#
_symmetry.space_group_name_H-M   'P 1'
#
loop_
_entity.id
_entity.type
_entity.pdbx_description
1 polymer ?
#
loop_
_entity_poly.entity_id
_entity_poly.type
_entity_poly.pdbx_seq_one_letter_code
_entity_poly.pdbx_strand_id
1 'polypeptide(L)'
;PSLIAMMGFMGWAYKITGLNCFLFALLNTSMPIILLTIANSDGVHVITKFFRQFRRLKDVKTAIEHTMESLLIPIFLTSITTIAAFLTMISSPLEPLIGYGICMSVGIAWAWILSSLTLPAMINMVPWDSRSYSIAKPSILENLASFFSTIVTRFPFQTFSGGVLVVFLGGIGIQNINVDVNVANFFKPGTEIRDSMDFMDREMSGTM
;
A
#
# COMPACT_ATOMS: atom_id res chain seq x y z
N PRO A 1 -2.92 -14.03 1.79
CA PRO A 1 -2.54 -14.83 0.61
C PRO A 1 -1.52 -14.10 -0.28
N SER A 2 -1.72 -12.79 -0.59
CA SER A 2 -0.80 -12.01 -1.44
C SER A 2 0.63 -11.96 -0.91
N LEU A 3 0.78 -11.80 0.42
CA LEU A 3 2.09 -11.82 1.08
C LEU A 3 2.82 -13.16 0.89
N ILE A 4 2.09 -14.28 1.07
CA ILE A 4 2.66 -15.63 0.88
C ILE A 4 3.10 -15.82 -0.57
N ALA A 5 2.30 -15.37 -1.52
CA ALA A 5 2.63 -15.45 -2.94
C ALA A 5 3.87 -14.62 -3.28
N MET A 6 3.98 -13.40 -2.75
CA MET A 6 5.14 -12.53 -2.95
C MET A 6 6.42 -13.14 -2.35
N MET A 7 6.36 -13.59 -1.10
CA MET A 7 7.51 -14.23 -0.43
C MET A 7 7.91 -15.54 -1.10
N GLY A 8 6.92 -16.33 -1.52
CA GLY A 8 7.14 -17.54 -2.30
C GLY A 8 7.81 -17.25 -3.64
N PHE A 9 7.34 -16.22 -4.35
CA PHE A 9 7.97 -15.77 -5.60
C PHE A 9 9.44 -15.36 -5.37
N MET A 10 9.73 -14.57 -4.33
CA MET A 10 11.08 -14.16 -4.00
C MET A 10 12.01 -15.37 -3.78
N GLY A 11 11.57 -16.37 -3.00
CA GLY A 11 12.34 -17.61 -2.78
C GLY A 11 12.56 -18.42 -4.04
N TRP A 12 11.54 -18.58 -4.90
CA TRP A 12 11.65 -19.25 -6.18
C TRP A 12 12.55 -18.49 -7.16
N ALA A 13 12.42 -17.18 -7.25
CA ALA A 13 13.24 -16.33 -8.10
C ALA A 13 14.72 -16.46 -7.72
N TYR A 14 15.06 -16.42 -6.44
CA TYR A 14 16.42 -16.66 -5.96
C TYR A 14 16.93 -18.05 -6.36
N LYS A 15 16.12 -19.10 -6.14
CA LYS A 15 16.50 -20.48 -6.45
C LYS A 15 16.78 -20.71 -7.94
N ILE A 16 16.01 -20.06 -8.82
CA ILE A 16 16.12 -20.24 -10.27
C ILE A 16 17.22 -19.38 -10.87
N THR A 17 17.31 -18.11 -10.45
CA THR A 17 18.23 -17.13 -11.06
C THR A 17 19.58 -17.07 -10.38
N GLY A 18 19.66 -17.42 -9.09
CA GLY A 18 20.86 -17.26 -8.27
C GLY A 18 21.26 -15.81 -8.02
N LEU A 19 20.40 -14.83 -8.37
CA LEU A 19 20.71 -13.41 -8.26
C LEU A 19 20.57 -12.93 -6.81
N ASN A 20 21.59 -12.22 -6.31
CA ASN A 20 21.62 -11.69 -4.94
C ASN A 20 20.53 -10.64 -4.66
N CYS A 21 19.97 -10.00 -5.69
CA CYS A 21 18.90 -9.03 -5.55
C CYS A 21 17.62 -9.63 -4.90
N PHE A 22 17.42 -10.96 -4.98
CA PHE A 22 16.30 -11.65 -4.34
C PHE A 22 16.61 -12.17 -2.93
N LEU A 23 17.79 -11.89 -2.39
CA LEU A 23 18.09 -12.20 -0.99
C LEU A 23 17.29 -11.26 -0.06
N PHE A 24 16.83 -11.85 1.05
CA PHE A 24 16.10 -11.07 2.06
C PHE A 24 17.07 -10.12 2.79
N ALA A 25 16.99 -8.84 2.47
CA ALA A 25 17.78 -7.78 3.08
C ALA A 25 16.96 -6.96 4.10
N LEU A 26 17.61 -6.09 4.85
CA LEU A 26 16.96 -5.20 5.81
C LEU A 26 15.81 -4.37 5.20
N LEU A 27 15.98 -3.91 3.96
CA LEU A 27 14.96 -3.15 3.23
C LEU A 27 13.67 -3.95 3.05
N ASN A 28 13.78 -5.27 2.88
CA ASN A 28 12.64 -6.15 2.58
C ASN A 28 11.71 -6.34 3.79
N THR A 29 12.13 -5.94 5.00
CA THR A 29 11.29 -5.97 6.20
C THR A 29 10.05 -5.06 6.08
N SER A 30 10.12 -4.04 5.24
CA SER A 30 9.00 -3.12 4.97
C SER A 30 7.96 -3.68 3.98
N MET A 31 8.34 -4.66 3.14
CA MET A 31 7.44 -5.25 2.11
C MET A 31 6.11 -5.76 2.67
N PRO A 32 6.09 -6.57 3.76
CA PRO A 32 4.83 -7.08 4.31
C PRO A 32 3.85 -5.99 4.70
N ILE A 33 4.35 -4.92 5.33
CA ILE A 33 3.51 -3.82 5.82
C ILE A 33 2.89 -3.07 4.65
N ILE A 34 3.70 -2.73 3.64
CA ILE A 34 3.25 -1.98 2.46
C ILE A 34 2.26 -2.82 1.64
N LEU A 35 2.59 -4.10 1.38
CA LEU A 35 1.73 -4.98 0.60
C LEU A 35 0.39 -5.23 1.29
N LEU A 36 0.39 -5.46 2.62
CA LEU A 36 -0.85 -5.64 3.38
C LEU A 36 -1.71 -4.38 3.34
N THR A 37 -1.11 -3.20 3.42
CA THR A 37 -1.84 -1.94 3.36
C THR A 37 -2.52 -1.76 2.00
N ILE A 38 -1.82 -2.01 0.90
CA ILE A 38 -2.37 -1.91 -0.46
C ILE A 38 -3.46 -2.97 -0.67
N ALA A 39 -3.19 -4.23 -0.35
CA ALA A 39 -4.14 -5.32 -0.52
C ALA A 39 -5.43 -5.14 0.30
N ASN A 40 -5.33 -4.63 1.54
CA ASN A 40 -6.49 -4.35 2.37
C ASN A 40 -7.29 -3.16 1.83
N SER A 41 -6.65 -2.15 1.26
CA SER A 41 -7.35 -1.01 0.66
C SER A 41 -8.32 -1.45 -0.43
N ASP A 42 -7.86 -2.28 -1.37
CA ASP A 42 -8.70 -2.82 -2.44
C ASP A 42 -9.86 -3.65 -1.89
N GLY A 43 -9.59 -4.52 -0.93
CA GLY A 43 -10.62 -5.34 -0.27
C GLY A 43 -11.69 -4.50 0.44
N VAL A 44 -11.29 -3.46 1.14
CA VAL A 44 -12.23 -2.55 1.83
C VAL A 44 -13.12 -1.82 0.83
N HIS A 45 -12.59 -1.36 -0.30
CA HIS A 45 -13.39 -0.73 -1.35
C HIS A 45 -14.44 -1.68 -1.92
N VAL A 46 -14.07 -2.92 -2.23
CA VAL A 46 -15.01 -3.93 -2.74
C VAL A 46 -16.10 -4.24 -1.71
N ILE A 47 -15.73 -4.53 -0.47
CA ILE A 47 -16.67 -4.89 0.60
C ILE A 47 -17.63 -3.73 0.91
N THR A 48 -17.12 -2.51 1.03
CA THR A 48 -17.94 -1.34 1.33
C THR A 48 -18.95 -1.05 0.22
N LYS A 49 -18.51 -1.15 -1.04
CA LYS A 49 -19.40 -0.97 -2.19
C LYS A 49 -20.44 -2.09 -2.28
N PHE A 50 -20.03 -3.35 -2.04
CA PHE A 50 -20.93 -4.49 -2.00
C PHE A 50 -22.03 -4.27 -0.96
N PHE A 51 -21.72 -3.91 0.29
CA PHE A 51 -22.73 -3.66 1.31
C PHE A 51 -23.68 -2.53 0.92
N ARG A 52 -23.19 -1.49 0.27
CA ARG A 52 -24.05 -0.40 -0.22
C ARG A 52 -25.02 -0.90 -1.30
N GLN A 53 -24.57 -1.71 -2.25
CA GLN A 53 -25.41 -2.27 -3.29
C GLN A 53 -26.37 -3.33 -2.74
N PHE A 54 -25.92 -4.19 -1.84
CA PHE A 54 -26.75 -5.21 -1.23
C PHE A 54 -27.88 -4.63 -0.39
N ARG A 55 -27.67 -3.54 0.33
CA ARG A 55 -28.74 -2.79 1.02
C ARG A 55 -29.85 -2.33 0.07
N ARG A 56 -29.47 -1.94 -1.16
CA ARG A 56 -30.42 -1.42 -2.15
C ARG A 56 -31.15 -2.51 -2.93
N LEU A 57 -30.42 -3.53 -3.37
CA LEU A 57 -30.89 -4.55 -4.29
C LEU A 57 -31.44 -5.79 -3.60
N LYS A 58 -30.99 -6.08 -2.36
CA LYS A 58 -31.35 -7.26 -1.55
C LYS A 58 -31.06 -8.60 -2.23
N ASP A 59 -30.35 -8.60 -3.33
CA ASP A 59 -29.88 -9.77 -4.05
C ASP A 59 -28.36 -9.77 -4.12
N VAL A 60 -27.72 -10.87 -3.69
CA VAL A 60 -26.26 -10.98 -3.57
C VAL A 60 -25.59 -10.94 -4.93
N LYS A 61 -26.11 -11.68 -5.91
CA LYS A 61 -25.49 -11.79 -7.25
C LYS A 61 -25.51 -10.44 -7.95
N THR A 62 -26.65 -9.80 -8.03
CA THR A 62 -26.81 -8.48 -8.66
C THR A 62 -25.98 -7.42 -7.93
N ALA A 63 -25.87 -7.50 -6.58
CA ALA A 63 -25.04 -6.58 -5.82
C ALA A 63 -23.54 -6.76 -6.12
N ILE A 64 -23.07 -8.00 -6.30
CA ILE A 64 -21.68 -8.28 -6.72
C ILE A 64 -21.42 -7.75 -8.13
N GLU A 65 -22.31 -8.03 -9.10
CA GLU A 65 -22.19 -7.57 -10.49
C GLU A 65 -22.03 -6.04 -10.55
N HIS A 66 -22.96 -5.29 -9.97
CA HIS A 66 -22.87 -3.82 -9.92
C HIS A 66 -21.66 -3.29 -9.16
N THR A 67 -21.19 -4.02 -8.14
CA THR A 67 -19.98 -3.66 -7.40
C THR A 67 -18.76 -3.80 -8.29
N MET A 68 -18.60 -4.95 -8.94
CA MET A 68 -17.43 -5.23 -9.77
C MET A 68 -17.44 -4.40 -11.04
N GLU A 69 -18.59 -4.21 -11.70
CA GLU A 69 -18.72 -3.34 -12.86
C GLU A 69 -18.19 -1.91 -12.59
N SER A 70 -18.47 -1.40 -11.40
CA SER A 70 -18.06 -0.03 -11.03
C SER A 70 -16.64 0.09 -10.46
N LEU A 71 -16.07 -0.98 -9.89
CA LEU A 71 -14.78 -0.93 -9.19
C LEU A 71 -13.63 -1.60 -9.93
N LEU A 72 -13.92 -2.53 -10.87
CA LEU A 72 -12.87 -3.31 -11.53
C LEU A 72 -11.85 -2.39 -12.23
N ILE A 73 -12.31 -1.42 -13.01
CA ILE A 73 -11.45 -0.49 -13.75
C ILE A 73 -10.65 0.41 -12.80
N PRO A 74 -11.27 1.12 -11.81
CA PRO A 74 -10.50 1.90 -10.85
C PRO A 74 -9.44 1.12 -10.10
N ILE A 75 -9.78 -0.07 -9.57
CA ILE A 75 -8.83 -0.90 -8.82
C ILE A 75 -7.71 -1.42 -9.74
N PHE A 76 -8.03 -1.81 -10.98
CA PHE A 76 -7.02 -2.19 -11.96
C PHE A 76 -6.06 -1.04 -12.26
N LEU A 77 -6.58 0.16 -12.47
CA LEU A 77 -5.77 1.34 -12.79
C LEU A 77 -4.83 1.72 -11.64
N THR A 78 -5.31 1.68 -10.40
CA THR A 78 -4.47 1.93 -9.22
C THR A 78 -3.40 0.86 -9.05
N SER A 79 -3.72 -0.41 -9.27
CA SER A 79 -2.76 -1.51 -9.18
C SER A 79 -1.69 -1.41 -10.27
N ILE A 80 -2.05 -1.13 -11.53
CA ILE A 80 -1.08 -1.04 -12.63
C ILE A 80 -0.14 0.16 -12.47
N THR A 81 -0.65 1.30 -12.01
CA THR A 81 0.19 2.48 -11.74
C THR A 81 1.16 2.22 -10.60
N THR A 82 0.73 1.52 -9.56
CA THR A 82 1.59 1.15 -8.42
C THR A 82 2.63 0.12 -8.83
N ILE A 83 2.26 -0.89 -9.64
CA ILE A 83 3.20 -1.85 -10.23
C ILE A 83 4.25 -1.11 -11.05
N ALA A 84 3.84 -0.20 -11.94
CA ALA A 84 4.76 0.58 -12.75
C ALA A 84 5.73 1.40 -11.87
N ALA A 85 5.24 2.02 -10.81
CA ALA A 85 6.07 2.76 -9.86
C ALA A 85 7.13 1.87 -9.19
N PHE A 86 6.78 0.66 -8.74
CA PHE A 86 7.76 -0.27 -8.17
C PHE A 86 8.74 -0.81 -9.21
N LEU A 87 8.31 -1.04 -10.45
CA LEU A 87 9.18 -1.47 -11.53
C LEU A 87 10.24 -0.42 -11.90
N THR A 88 10.02 0.87 -11.64
CA THR A 88 11.08 1.88 -11.87
C THR A 88 12.33 1.63 -11.01
N MET A 89 12.19 0.90 -9.88
CA MET A 89 13.32 0.53 -9.04
C MET A 89 14.32 -0.41 -9.73
N ILE A 90 13.94 -1.05 -10.84
CA ILE A 90 14.86 -1.87 -11.66
C ILE A 90 16.03 -1.03 -12.23
N SER A 91 15.78 0.27 -12.42
CA SER A 91 16.83 1.21 -12.91
C SER A 91 17.79 1.67 -11.79
N SER A 92 17.61 1.18 -10.55
CA SER A 92 18.49 1.54 -9.44
C SER A 92 19.86 0.89 -9.56
N PRO A 93 20.95 1.58 -9.19
CA PRO A 93 22.28 0.98 -9.08
C PRO A 93 22.41 0.03 -7.87
N LEU A 94 21.45 0.00 -6.97
CA LEU A 94 21.48 -0.82 -5.74
C LEU A 94 20.71 -2.14 -5.98
N GLU A 95 21.43 -3.27 -5.99
CA GLU A 95 20.84 -4.60 -6.19
C GLU A 95 19.64 -4.91 -5.29
N PRO A 96 19.63 -4.59 -3.97
CA PRO A 96 18.47 -4.86 -3.12
C PRO A 96 17.20 -4.13 -3.56
N LEU A 97 17.31 -2.94 -4.16
CA LEU A 97 16.15 -2.18 -4.65
C LEU A 97 15.53 -2.83 -5.90
N ILE A 98 16.34 -3.44 -6.76
CA ILE A 98 15.86 -4.17 -7.94
C ILE A 98 14.95 -5.33 -7.51
N GLY A 99 15.44 -6.17 -6.61
CA GLY A 99 14.66 -7.31 -6.09
C GLY A 99 13.40 -6.85 -5.34
N TYR A 100 13.53 -5.80 -4.56
CA TYR A 100 12.41 -5.15 -3.86
C TYR A 100 11.30 -4.74 -4.84
N GLY A 101 11.65 -3.99 -5.89
CA GLY A 101 10.70 -3.51 -6.89
C GLY A 101 9.98 -4.64 -7.63
N ILE A 102 10.71 -5.68 -8.04
CA ILE A 102 10.13 -6.84 -8.74
C ILE A 102 9.19 -7.61 -7.82
N CYS A 103 9.62 -7.93 -6.60
CA CYS A 103 8.81 -8.69 -5.65
C CYS A 103 7.52 -7.94 -5.25
N MET A 104 7.63 -6.64 -5.01
CA MET A 104 6.45 -5.79 -4.71
C MET A 104 5.49 -5.74 -5.88
N SER A 105 5.98 -5.60 -7.11
CA SER A 105 5.15 -5.61 -8.32
C SER A 105 4.36 -6.90 -8.48
N VAL A 106 5.00 -8.05 -8.29
CA VAL A 106 4.34 -9.37 -8.31
C VAL A 106 3.33 -9.49 -7.17
N GLY A 107 3.68 -9.05 -5.97
CA GLY A 107 2.79 -9.06 -4.81
C GLY A 107 1.51 -8.24 -5.03
N ILE A 108 1.63 -7.05 -5.62
CA ILE A 108 0.50 -6.16 -5.94
C ILE A 108 -0.37 -6.75 -7.06
N ALA A 109 0.25 -7.29 -8.11
CA ALA A 109 -0.49 -7.97 -9.18
C ALA A 109 -1.32 -9.14 -8.62
N TRP A 110 -0.74 -9.93 -7.72
CA TRP A 110 -1.44 -11.02 -7.06
C TRP A 110 -2.54 -10.51 -6.12
N ALA A 111 -2.31 -9.43 -5.40
CA ALA A 111 -3.32 -8.79 -4.55
C ALA A 111 -4.52 -8.32 -5.37
N TRP A 112 -4.29 -7.72 -6.53
CA TRP A 112 -5.35 -7.33 -7.46
C TRP A 112 -6.16 -8.55 -7.96
N ILE A 113 -5.51 -9.64 -8.35
CA ILE A 113 -6.20 -10.89 -8.76
C ILE A 113 -7.08 -11.41 -7.63
N LEU A 114 -6.57 -11.44 -6.40
CA LEU A 114 -7.33 -11.92 -5.24
C LEU A 114 -8.52 -11.01 -4.90
N SER A 115 -8.34 -9.69 -4.93
CA SER A 115 -9.42 -8.76 -4.64
C SER A 115 -10.50 -8.74 -5.73
N SER A 116 -10.12 -8.99 -6.98
CA SER A 116 -11.05 -8.96 -8.12
C SER A 116 -11.79 -10.27 -8.35
N LEU A 117 -11.17 -11.43 -8.05
CA LEU A 117 -11.74 -12.75 -8.31
C LEU A 117 -12.13 -13.48 -7.02
N THR A 118 -11.20 -13.61 -6.08
CA THR A 118 -11.42 -14.44 -4.89
C THR A 118 -12.39 -13.78 -3.90
N LEU A 119 -12.29 -12.47 -3.71
CA LEU A 119 -13.14 -11.77 -2.76
C LEU A 119 -14.63 -11.80 -3.18
N PRO A 120 -15.02 -11.48 -4.43
CA PRO A 120 -16.41 -11.62 -4.88
C PRO A 120 -16.92 -13.07 -4.81
N ALA A 121 -16.07 -14.05 -5.13
CA ALA A 121 -16.43 -15.46 -5.01
C ALA A 121 -16.71 -15.86 -3.56
N MET A 122 -15.87 -15.42 -2.61
CA MET A 122 -16.11 -15.63 -1.17
C MET A 122 -17.40 -14.97 -0.70
N ILE A 123 -17.67 -13.75 -1.13
CA ILE A 123 -18.91 -13.03 -0.81
C ILE A 123 -20.13 -13.82 -1.29
N ASN A 124 -20.08 -14.40 -2.50
CA ASN A 124 -21.18 -15.19 -3.07
C ASN A 124 -21.43 -16.51 -2.32
N MET A 125 -20.42 -17.07 -1.64
CA MET A 125 -20.55 -18.32 -0.87
C MET A 125 -21.19 -18.13 0.51
N VAL A 126 -21.23 -16.92 1.03
CA VAL A 126 -21.77 -16.63 2.35
C VAL A 126 -23.29 -16.35 2.26
N PRO A 127 -24.13 -16.99 3.07
CA PRO A 127 -25.56 -16.65 3.15
C PRO A 127 -25.73 -15.31 3.89
N TRP A 128 -25.96 -14.24 3.13
CA TRP A 128 -26.17 -12.91 3.69
C TRP A 128 -27.65 -12.68 4.06
N ASP A 129 -27.91 -12.27 5.30
CA ASP A 129 -29.25 -11.83 5.73
C ASP A 129 -29.33 -10.31 5.67
N SER A 130 -30.18 -9.79 4.79
CA SER A 130 -30.42 -8.35 4.64
C SER A 130 -31.00 -7.69 5.90
N ARG A 131 -31.49 -8.48 6.85
CA ARG A 131 -32.03 -8.00 8.13
C ARG A 131 -30.95 -7.83 9.20
N SER A 132 -29.74 -8.29 8.98
CA SER A 132 -28.64 -8.16 9.95
C SER A 132 -28.40 -6.69 10.29
N TYR A 133 -28.30 -6.39 11.59
CA TYR A 133 -28.07 -5.05 12.12
C TYR A 133 -26.83 -4.36 11.54
N SER A 134 -25.77 -5.13 11.33
CA SER A 134 -24.50 -4.61 10.76
C SER A 134 -24.63 -4.16 9.30
N ILE A 135 -25.62 -4.70 8.58
CA ILE A 135 -25.88 -4.35 7.18
C ILE A 135 -26.89 -3.21 7.07
N ALA A 136 -27.84 -3.13 8.02
CA ALA A 136 -28.96 -2.20 7.95
C ALA A 136 -28.62 -0.76 8.36
N LYS A 137 -27.62 -0.54 9.22
CA LYS A 137 -27.25 0.80 9.70
C LYS A 137 -26.01 1.37 9.01
N PRO A 138 -26.00 2.68 8.72
CA PRO A 138 -24.80 3.35 8.24
C PRO A 138 -23.70 3.27 9.31
N SER A 139 -22.48 2.99 8.88
CA SER A 139 -21.29 2.96 9.75
C SER A 139 -20.98 4.36 10.27
N ILE A 140 -20.29 4.46 11.42
CA ILE A 140 -19.73 5.71 11.95
C ILE A 140 -18.88 6.41 10.88
N LEU A 141 -18.17 5.63 10.05
CA LEU A 141 -17.38 6.13 8.94
C LEU A 141 -18.24 6.78 7.83
N GLU A 142 -19.46 6.27 7.57
CA GLU A 142 -20.38 6.91 6.62
C GLU A 142 -20.89 8.26 7.14
N ASN A 143 -21.12 8.38 8.45
CA ASN A 143 -21.49 9.66 9.07
C ASN A 143 -20.32 10.66 9.03
N LEU A 144 -19.10 10.20 9.26
CA LEU A 144 -17.90 11.03 9.14
C LEU A 144 -17.69 11.48 7.69
N ALA A 145 -17.83 10.58 6.72
CA ALA A 145 -17.75 10.92 5.29
C ALA A 145 -18.82 11.93 4.87
N SER A 146 -20.06 11.82 5.39
CA SER A 146 -21.12 12.79 5.11
C SER A 146 -20.82 14.17 5.71
N PHE A 147 -20.22 14.22 6.90
CA PHE A 147 -19.76 15.45 7.52
C PHE A 147 -18.70 16.16 6.63
N PHE A 148 -17.67 15.45 6.21
CA PHE A 148 -16.65 16.00 5.30
C PHE A 148 -17.25 16.43 3.97
N SER A 149 -18.14 15.62 3.38
CA SER A 149 -18.85 15.96 2.15
C SER A 149 -19.62 17.27 2.28
N THR A 150 -20.30 17.46 3.43
CA THR A 150 -21.05 18.69 3.69
C THR A 150 -20.13 19.92 3.79
N ILE A 151 -18.97 19.79 4.43
CA ILE A 151 -17.98 20.88 4.51
C ILE A 151 -17.47 21.26 3.12
N VAL A 152 -17.06 20.24 2.33
CA VAL A 152 -16.51 20.46 0.99
C VAL A 152 -17.53 21.09 0.05
N THR A 153 -18.81 20.64 0.11
CA THR A 153 -19.87 21.19 -0.75
C THR A 153 -20.33 22.56 -0.31
N ARG A 154 -20.33 22.83 0.98
CA ARG A 154 -20.79 24.13 1.54
C ARG A 154 -19.72 25.23 1.43
N PHE A 155 -18.43 24.85 1.54
CA PHE A 155 -17.31 25.79 1.56
C PHE A 155 -16.18 25.36 0.59
N PRO A 156 -16.46 25.23 -0.72
CA PRO A 156 -15.50 24.68 -1.68
C PRO A 156 -14.22 25.50 -1.78
N PHE A 157 -14.34 26.82 -1.81
CA PHE A 157 -13.19 27.73 -1.92
C PHE A 157 -12.28 27.69 -0.70
N GLN A 158 -12.87 27.66 0.50
CA GLN A 158 -12.09 27.57 1.76
C GLN A 158 -11.36 26.24 1.89
N THR A 159 -12.02 25.13 1.50
CA THR A 159 -11.41 23.80 1.49
C THR A 159 -10.24 23.75 0.50
N PHE A 160 -10.42 24.28 -0.70
CA PHE A 160 -9.35 24.39 -1.70
C PHE A 160 -8.19 25.26 -1.22
N SER A 161 -8.49 26.45 -0.70
CA SER A 161 -7.48 27.36 -0.15
C SER A 161 -6.71 26.76 1.02
N GLY A 162 -7.40 26.02 1.91
CA GLY A 162 -6.75 25.27 3.00
C GLY A 162 -5.80 24.20 2.47
N GLY A 163 -6.17 23.46 1.43
CA GLY A 163 -5.30 22.49 0.76
C GLY A 163 -4.06 23.15 0.16
N VAL A 164 -4.23 24.24 -0.56
CA VAL A 164 -3.11 25.02 -1.14
C VAL A 164 -2.16 25.53 -0.05
N LEU A 165 -2.72 26.03 1.06
CA LEU A 165 -1.92 26.48 2.20
C LEU A 165 -1.03 25.38 2.77
N VAL A 166 -1.59 24.17 2.96
CA VAL A 166 -0.82 23.01 3.46
C VAL A 166 0.31 22.63 2.50
N VAL A 167 0.05 22.63 1.18
CA VAL A 167 1.09 22.36 0.17
C VAL A 167 2.17 23.43 0.20
N PHE A 168 1.80 24.71 0.35
CA PHE A 168 2.76 25.81 0.44
C PHE A 168 3.63 25.71 1.69
N LEU A 169 3.04 25.44 2.84
CA LEU A 169 3.78 25.23 4.10
C LEU A 169 4.70 24.01 4.00
N GLY A 170 4.24 22.93 3.39
CA GLY A 170 5.06 21.74 3.11
C GLY A 170 6.25 22.09 2.20
N GLY A 171 6.03 22.90 1.16
CA GLY A 171 7.08 23.37 0.24
C GLY A 171 8.20 24.15 0.95
N ILE A 172 7.83 24.99 1.92
CA ILE A 172 8.82 25.67 2.76
C ILE A 172 9.62 24.68 3.61
N GLY A 173 8.96 23.63 4.12
CA GLY A 173 9.60 22.58 4.91
C GLY A 173 10.66 21.80 4.14
N ILE A 174 10.51 21.66 2.82
CA ILE A 174 11.48 20.94 1.96
C ILE A 174 12.88 21.58 2.05
N GLN A 175 12.97 22.88 2.22
CA GLN A 175 14.25 23.59 2.33
C GLN A 175 15.06 23.17 3.58
N ASN A 176 14.41 22.59 4.57
CA ASN A 176 15.03 22.14 5.83
C ASN A 176 15.32 20.64 5.86
N ILE A 177 15.17 19.93 4.71
CA ILE A 177 15.48 18.51 4.63
C ILE A 177 17.00 18.34 4.53
N ASN A 178 17.58 17.75 5.57
CA ASN A 178 18.97 17.28 5.53
C ASN A 178 18.98 15.82 5.06
N VAL A 179 19.64 15.57 3.93
CA VAL A 179 19.85 14.21 3.43
C VAL A 179 21.15 13.69 4.03
N ASP A 180 21.03 12.84 5.05
CA ASP A 180 22.18 12.16 5.67
C ASP A 180 22.25 10.72 5.14
N VAL A 181 23.30 10.42 4.38
CA VAL A 181 23.53 9.10 3.76
C VAL A 181 24.50 8.25 4.59
N ASN A 182 24.93 8.75 5.77
CA ASN A 182 25.86 8.02 6.62
C ASN A 182 25.19 6.78 7.22
N VAL A 183 25.67 5.60 6.81
CA VAL A 183 25.15 4.30 7.26
C VAL A 183 25.27 4.13 8.78
N ALA A 184 26.29 4.76 9.41
CA ALA A 184 26.45 4.71 10.84
C ALA A 184 25.23 5.29 11.59
N ASN A 185 24.54 6.28 11.02
CA ASN A 185 23.36 6.91 11.63
C ASN A 185 22.09 6.03 11.63
N PHE A 186 22.08 4.90 10.89
CA PHE A 186 21.00 3.91 10.98
C PHE A 186 21.08 3.07 12.26
N PHE A 187 22.23 3.05 12.92
CA PHE A 187 22.40 2.29 14.16
C PHE A 187 22.24 3.19 15.39
N LYS A 188 21.62 2.64 16.42
CA LYS A 188 21.40 3.38 17.67
C LYS A 188 22.75 3.69 18.33
N PRO A 189 22.97 4.91 18.89
CA PRO A 189 24.16 5.23 19.66
C PRO A 189 24.39 4.21 20.78
N GLY A 190 25.67 3.78 20.96
CA GLY A 190 26.05 2.78 21.97
C GLY A 190 25.89 1.32 21.54
N THR A 191 25.66 1.06 20.24
CA THR A 191 25.79 -0.28 19.67
C THR A 191 27.22 -0.52 19.20
N GLU A 192 27.75 -1.75 19.39
CA GLU A 192 29.12 -2.10 18.95
C GLU A 192 29.40 -1.77 17.49
N ILE A 193 28.39 -1.92 16.63
CA ILE A 193 28.50 -1.58 15.19
C ILE A 193 28.67 -0.08 15.01
N ARG A 194 27.90 0.73 15.72
CA ARG A 194 27.99 2.21 15.65
C ARG A 194 29.35 2.69 16.16
N ASP A 195 29.74 2.19 17.32
CA ASP A 195 31.00 2.58 17.95
C ASP A 195 32.21 2.18 17.08
N SER A 196 32.12 1.00 16.42
CA SER A 196 33.16 0.53 15.48
C SER A 196 33.24 1.41 14.21
N MET A 197 32.06 1.83 13.67
CA MET A 197 32.00 2.74 12.51
C MET A 197 32.54 4.14 12.87
N ASP A 198 32.13 4.68 14.01
CA ASP A 198 32.60 5.96 14.52
C ASP A 198 34.13 5.95 14.80
N PHE A 199 34.67 4.80 15.25
CA PHE A 199 36.10 4.59 15.43
C PHE A 199 36.84 4.58 14.08
N MET A 200 36.32 3.83 13.08
CA MET A 200 36.90 3.82 11.73
C MET A 200 36.86 5.19 11.07
N ASP A 201 35.79 5.95 11.25
CA ASP A 201 35.68 7.31 10.69
C ASP A 201 36.71 8.26 11.32
N ARG A 202 37.04 8.11 12.62
CA ARG A 202 38.02 8.96 13.31
C ARG A 202 39.47 8.60 13.00
N GLU A 203 39.77 7.30 12.94
CA GLU A 203 41.16 6.83 12.85
C GLU A 203 41.62 6.49 11.43
N MET A 204 40.70 6.20 10.51
CA MET A 204 41.00 5.74 9.14
C MET A 204 40.54 6.70 8.03
N SER A 205 40.32 7.99 8.33
CA SER A 205 39.95 9.03 7.34
C SER A 205 38.62 8.83 6.65
N GLY A 206 37.68 8.21 7.35
CA GLY A 206 36.29 8.12 6.93
C GLY A 206 36.00 6.97 5.98
N THR A 207 34.88 6.32 6.25
CA THR A 207 34.24 5.36 5.33
C THR A 207 33.26 6.05 4.36
N MET A 208 33.44 7.34 4.12
CA MET A 208 32.64 8.35 3.40
C MET A 208 31.52 8.94 4.18
#